data_7c3651e757e049cb20cabf254403e24d
#
_entry.id   7c3651e757e049cb20cabf254403e24d
#
_cell.length_a   1.000
_cell.length_b   1.000
_cell.length_c   1.000
_cell.angle_alpha   90.00
_cell.angle_beta   90.00
_cell.angle_gamma   90.00
#
_symmetry.space_group_name_H-M   'P 1'
#
loop_
_entity.id
_entity.type
_entity.pdbx_description
1 polymer ?
#
loop_
_entity_poly.entity_id
_entity_poly.type
_entity_poly.pdbx_seq_one_letter_code
_entity_poly.pdbx_strand_id
1 'polypeptide(L)'
;MPEVIFTGAAGRIEGRYHPAQQRNAPIGIVLHPHPQFGGTMNHQIVYQLYYAFVHRNFSVLRFNFRGVGRSQGAFDHGQGELSDAASALDWAQSINPEARSCWIAGFSFGAWIGMQLLMRRPEIEGFISIAPPANLYDFSFLAPCPSSGLIIHGDRDGVVPQKDISGLVEKLKTQKGIVIEHKVIPGGNHFFDGKIEPLMEAIGVYLDKRLKIERKPTAA
;
A
#
# COMPACT_ATOMS: atom_id res chain seq x y z
N MET A 1 14.80 -13.15 3.06
CA MET A 1 13.38 -13.09 2.64
C MET A 1 13.13 -14.21 1.64
N PRO A 2 12.31 -15.19 1.95
CA PRO A 2 12.00 -16.25 1.02
C PRO A 2 11.24 -15.70 -0.19
N GLU A 3 11.64 -16.17 -1.36
CA GLU A 3 10.87 -16.02 -2.58
C GLU A 3 9.64 -16.91 -2.47
N VAL A 4 8.50 -16.38 -2.92
CA VAL A 4 7.26 -17.13 -3.00
C VAL A 4 6.68 -17.02 -4.39
N ILE A 5 6.01 -18.08 -4.82
CA ILE A 5 5.23 -18.11 -6.04
C ILE A 5 3.84 -18.61 -5.67
N PHE A 6 2.82 -17.87 -6.06
CA PHE A 6 1.42 -18.24 -5.87
C PHE A 6 0.64 -18.09 -7.18
N THR A 7 -0.54 -18.68 -7.23
CA THR A 7 -1.38 -18.66 -8.42
C THR A 7 -2.26 -17.42 -8.42
N GLY A 8 -2.18 -16.62 -9.47
CA GLY A 8 -3.12 -15.55 -9.80
C GLY A 8 -4.00 -15.91 -10.97
N ALA A 9 -4.93 -15.06 -11.34
CA ALA A 9 -5.88 -15.31 -12.43
C ALA A 9 -5.21 -15.44 -13.81
N ALA A 10 -4.07 -14.78 -14.04
CA ALA A 10 -3.30 -14.85 -15.30
C ALA A 10 -2.11 -15.83 -15.22
N GLY A 11 -2.02 -16.64 -14.18
CA GLY A 11 -0.94 -17.60 -13.96
C GLY A 11 -0.12 -17.29 -12.70
N ARG A 12 1.16 -17.66 -12.72
CA ARG A 12 2.05 -17.52 -11.56
C ARG A 12 2.35 -16.05 -11.26
N ILE A 13 2.35 -15.73 -9.98
CA ILE A 13 2.76 -14.41 -9.43
C ILE A 13 3.97 -14.64 -8.53
N GLU A 14 5.05 -13.89 -8.75
CA GLU A 14 6.21 -13.91 -7.88
C GLU A 14 6.10 -12.85 -6.78
N GLY A 15 6.57 -13.18 -5.58
CA GLY A 15 6.59 -12.27 -4.46
C GLY A 15 7.73 -12.52 -3.49
N ARG A 16 7.78 -11.67 -2.49
CA ARG A 16 8.65 -11.79 -1.31
C ARG A 16 7.77 -11.72 -0.07
N TYR A 17 7.83 -12.76 0.73
CA TYR A 17 7.04 -12.88 1.95
C TYR A 17 7.92 -12.88 3.19
N HIS A 18 7.44 -12.23 4.23
CA HIS A 18 8.03 -12.26 5.57
C HIS A 18 6.96 -12.72 6.56
N PRO A 19 7.14 -13.86 7.21
CA PRO A 19 6.25 -14.29 8.29
C PRO A 19 6.50 -13.44 9.54
N ALA A 20 5.45 -13.04 10.22
CA ALA A 20 5.55 -12.44 11.55
C ALA A 20 6.00 -13.48 12.60
N GLN A 21 6.47 -12.99 13.74
CA GLN A 21 6.83 -13.86 14.86
C GLN A 21 5.61 -14.41 15.59
N GLN A 22 4.49 -13.69 15.59
CA GLN A 22 3.26 -14.07 16.25
C GLN A 22 2.23 -14.55 15.22
N ARG A 23 1.53 -15.65 15.50
CA ARG A 23 0.55 -16.25 14.58
C ARG A 23 -0.64 -15.35 14.29
N ASN A 24 -1.09 -14.57 15.29
CA ASN A 24 -2.21 -13.63 15.16
C ASN A 24 -1.79 -12.23 14.66
N ALA A 25 -0.56 -12.08 14.17
CA ALA A 25 -0.07 -10.83 13.63
C ALA A 25 -0.89 -10.37 12.41
N PRO A 26 -1.02 -9.05 12.20
CA PRO A 26 -1.72 -8.57 11.02
C PRO A 26 -0.95 -8.87 9.74
N ILE A 27 -1.69 -8.97 8.62
CA ILE A 27 -1.13 -9.11 7.28
C ILE A 27 -0.95 -7.74 6.65
N GLY A 28 0.19 -7.49 6.00
CA GLY A 28 0.46 -6.33 5.18
C GLY A 28 0.69 -6.72 3.71
N ILE A 29 -0.07 -6.14 2.80
CA ILE A 29 0.12 -6.29 1.35
C ILE A 29 0.67 -4.99 0.78
N VAL A 30 1.77 -5.06 0.03
CA VAL A 30 2.44 -3.88 -0.53
C VAL A 30 2.45 -3.93 -2.05
N LEU A 31 1.88 -2.89 -2.67
CA LEU A 31 1.62 -2.79 -4.10
C LEU A 31 2.57 -1.77 -4.75
N HIS A 32 3.19 -2.18 -5.86
CA HIS A 32 4.17 -1.39 -6.57
C HIS A 32 3.55 -0.39 -7.57
N PRO A 33 4.31 0.64 -8.02
CA PRO A 33 3.83 1.61 -8.99
C PRO A 33 3.63 0.98 -10.37
N HIS A 34 3.30 1.82 -11.36
CA HIS A 34 2.81 1.40 -12.67
C HIS A 34 3.74 0.40 -13.36
N PRO A 35 3.23 -0.80 -13.75
CA PRO A 35 4.03 -1.88 -14.36
C PRO A 35 4.81 -1.43 -15.60
N GLN A 36 4.17 -0.68 -16.50
CA GLN A 36 4.75 -0.26 -17.77
C GLN A 36 5.75 0.91 -17.65
N PHE A 37 5.85 1.54 -16.47
CA PHE A 37 6.80 2.62 -16.19
C PHE A 37 7.89 2.20 -15.19
N GLY A 38 8.33 0.94 -15.26
CA GLY A 38 9.40 0.42 -14.43
C GLY A 38 9.01 0.05 -13.01
N GLY A 39 7.70 0.01 -12.71
CA GLY A 39 7.20 -0.43 -11.42
C GLY A 39 7.47 -1.91 -11.17
N THR A 40 8.08 -2.20 -10.02
CA THR A 40 8.33 -3.56 -9.54
C THR A 40 8.20 -3.63 -8.02
N MET A 41 8.05 -4.82 -7.47
CA MET A 41 8.09 -5.05 -6.03
C MET A 41 9.42 -4.62 -5.37
N ASN A 42 10.48 -4.39 -6.14
CA ASN A 42 11.78 -3.94 -5.67
C ASN A 42 11.97 -2.42 -5.73
N HIS A 43 10.95 -1.67 -6.17
CA HIS A 43 10.98 -0.22 -6.12
C HIS A 43 11.28 0.28 -4.69
N GLN A 44 12.14 1.30 -4.55
CA GLN A 44 12.63 1.77 -3.24
C GLN A 44 11.50 2.04 -2.23
N ILE A 45 10.44 2.73 -2.62
CA ILE A 45 9.30 3.04 -1.73
C ILE A 45 8.58 1.74 -1.31
N VAL A 46 8.38 0.81 -2.23
CA VAL A 46 7.73 -0.49 -1.94
C VAL A 46 8.55 -1.30 -0.95
N TYR A 47 9.87 -1.30 -1.13
CA TYR A 47 10.81 -1.97 -0.25
C TYR A 47 10.78 -1.36 1.16
N GLN A 48 10.76 -0.05 1.26
CA GLN A 48 10.68 0.66 2.53
C GLN A 48 9.33 0.45 3.25
N LEU A 49 8.21 0.48 2.51
CA LEU A 49 6.88 0.15 3.05
C LEU A 49 6.84 -1.27 3.63
N TYR A 50 7.42 -2.22 2.91
CA TYR A 50 7.54 -3.59 3.38
C TYR A 50 8.24 -3.64 4.74
N TYR A 51 9.39 -2.96 4.91
CA TYR A 51 10.08 -2.92 6.20
C TYR A 51 9.34 -2.15 7.28
N ALA A 52 8.59 -1.10 6.92
CA ALA A 52 7.75 -0.40 7.88
C ALA A 52 6.73 -1.32 8.56
N PHE A 53 6.16 -2.26 7.81
CA PHE A 53 5.29 -3.31 8.34
C PHE A 53 6.06 -4.40 9.09
N VAL A 54 7.15 -4.91 8.53
CA VAL A 54 7.98 -5.96 9.14
C VAL A 54 8.45 -5.55 10.54
N HIS A 55 8.95 -4.32 10.70
CA HIS A 55 9.40 -3.80 11.99
C HIS A 55 8.27 -3.66 13.03
N ARG A 56 7.02 -3.78 12.60
CA ARG A 56 5.82 -3.77 13.46
C ARG A 56 5.16 -5.14 13.59
N ASN A 57 5.94 -6.17 13.30
CA ASN A 57 5.53 -7.57 13.42
C ASN A 57 4.31 -7.94 12.58
N PHE A 58 4.22 -7.42 11.35
CA PHE A 58 3.28 -7.89 10.35
C PHE A 58 3.82 -9.10 9.60
N SER A 59 2.94 -9.99 9.17
CA SER A 59 3.21 -10.90 8.05
C SER A 59 3.07 -10.11 6.76
N VAL A 60 4.15 -9.94 5.99
CA VAL A 60 4.17 -8.98 4.88
C VAL A 60 4.45 -9.65 3.55
N LEU A 61 3.61 -9.37 2.56
CA LEU A 61 3.81 -9.76 1.17
C LEU A 61 3.97 -8.52 0.28
N ARG A 62 5.04 -8.49 -0.51
CA ARG A 62 5.19 -7.65 -1.70
C ARG A 62 5.36 -8.54 -2.91
N PHE A 63 4.78 -8.20 -4.03
CA PHE A 63 4.77 -9.03 -5.23
C PHE A 63 4.84 -8.20 -6.51
N ASN A 64 5.16 -8.83 -7.62
CA ASN A 64 5.07 -8.22 -8.94
C ASN A 64 3.70 -8.49 -9.55
N PHE A 65 3.04 -7.43 -10.00
CA PHE A 65 1.84 -7.56 -10.84
C PHE A 65 2.14 -8.36 -12.10
N ARG A 66 1.09 -8.85 -12.75
CA ARG A 66 1.17 -9.56 -14.04
C ARG A 66 2.06 -8.83 -15.04
N GLY A 67 2.83 -9.60 -15.82
CA GLY A 67 3.73 -9.06 -16.83
C GLY A 67 5.00 -8.39 -16.29
N VAL A 68 5.20 -8.37 -14.96
CA VAL A 68 6.41 -7.80 -14.33
C VAL A 68 7.28 -8.93 -13.76
N GLY A 69 8.59 -8.86 -14.03
CA GLY A 69 9.56 -9.85 -13.55
C GLY A 69 9.20 -11.26 -14.01
N ARG A 70 8.96 -12.16 -13.04
CA ARG A 70 8.59 -13.56 -13.31
C ARG A 70 7.08 -13.82 -13.18
N SER A 71 6.28 -12.79 -12.92
CA SER A 71 4.83 -12.88 -12.90
C SER A 71 4.27 -13.02 -14.30
N GLN A 72 3.41 -14.01 -14.51
CA GLN A 72 2.80 -14.32 -15.81
C GLN A 72 1.68 -13.34 -16.15
N GLY A 73 1.24 -13.35 -17.40
CA GLY A 73 0.22 -12.46 -17.95
C GLY A 73 0.81 -11.20 -18.56
N ALA A 74 -0.05 -10.24 -18.81
CA ALA A 74 0.28 -8.92 -19.36
C ALA A 74 -0.52 -7.85 -18.63
N PHE A 75 -0.04 -6.60 -18.67
CA PHE A 75 -0.72 -5.45 -18.12
C PHE A 75 -2.16 -5.35 -18.64
N ASP A 76 -3.12 -5.18 -17.73
CA ASP A 76 -4.56 -5.22 -18.02
C ASP A 76 -5.30 -3.99 -17.45
N HIS A 77 -4.68 -2.83 -17.59
CA HIS A 77 -5.27 -1.52 -17.28
C HIS A 77 -5.92 -1.40 -15.88
N GLY A 78 -5.42 -2.19 -14.94
CA GLY A 78 -5.85 -2.19 -13.54
C GLY A 78 -6.85 -3.27 -13.17
N GLN A 79 -7.60 -3.83 -14.12
CA GLN A 79 -8.58 -4.91 -13.81
C GLN A 79 -7.84 -6.19 -13.42
N GLY A 80 -6.89 -6.58 -14.23
CA GLY A 80 -6.06 -7.73 -13.96
C GLY A 80 -5.17 -7.54 -12.73
N GLU A 81 -4.57 -6.37 -12.57
CA GLU A 81 -3.73 -6.04 -11.41
C GLU A 81 -4.53 -6.05 -10.10
N LEU A 82 -5.81 -5.66 -10.14
CA LEU A 82 -6.71 -5.79 -9.01
C LEU A 82 -6.99 -7.26 -8.66
N SER A 83 -7.18 -8.11 -9.68
CA SER A 83 -7.31 -9.56 -9.48
C SER A 83 -6.03 -10.18 -8.90
N ASP A 84 -4.85 -9.72 -9.34
CA ASP A 84 -3.57 -10.16 -8.77
C ASP A 84 -3.45 -9.77 -7.30
N ALA A 85 -3.84 -8.54 -6.95
CA ALA A 85 -3.84 -8.06 -5.57
C ALA A 85 -4.82 -8.85 -4.68
N ALA A 86 -5.99 -9.21 -5.20
CA ALA A 86 -6.94 -10.08 -4.51
C ALA A 86 -6.34 -11.47 -4.27
N SER A 87 -5.73 -12.09 -5.30
CA SER A 87 -5.05 -13.39 -5.19
C SER A 87 -3.89 -13.35 -4.18
N ALA A 88 -3.15 -12.23 -4.14
CA ALA A 88 -2.07 -12.02 -3.18
C ALA A 88 -2.60 -11.97 -1.73
N LEU A 89 -3.72 -11.29 -1.50
CA LEU A 89 -4.36 -11.23 -0.19
C LEU A 89 -4.90 -12.60 0.21
N ASP A 90 -5.59 -13.32 -0.69
CA ASP A 90 -6.11 -14.68 -0.44
C ASP A 90 -4.99 -15.64 -0.09
N TRP A 91 -3.89 -15.62 -0.83
CA TRP A 91 -2.72 -16.43 -0.53
C TRP A 91 -2.13 -16.09 0.84
N ALA A 92 -1.94 -14.80 1.14
CA ALA A 92 -1.39 -14.38 2.42
C ALA A 92 -2.30 -14.80 3.60
N GLN A 93 -3.63 -14.70 3.45
CA GLN A 93 -4.59 -15.17 4.45
C GLN A 93 -4.54 -16.70 4.63
N SER A 94 -4.40 -17.45 3.54
CA SER A 94 -4.36 -18.93 3.59
C SER A 94 -3.19 -19.46 4.42
N ILE A 95 -2.06 -18.76 4.43
CA ILE A 95 -0.87 -19.13 5.21
C ILE A 95 -0.79 -18.42 6.58
N ASN A 96 -1.72 -17.50 6.87
CA ASN A 96 -1.86 -16.81 8.16
C ASN A 96 -3.31 -16.86 8.64
N PRO A 97 -3.88 -18.05 8.90
CA PRO A 97 -5.31 -18.21 9.20
C PRO A 97 -5.74 -17.56 10.54
N GLU A 98 -4.78 -17.28 11.42
CA GLU A 98 -5.02 -16.65 12.72
C GLU A 98 -4.79 -15.11 12.68
N ALA A 99 -4.50 -14.53 11.51
CA ALA A 99 -4.24 -13.10 11.38
C ALA A 99 -5.46 -12.28 11.84
N ARG A 100 -5.21 -11.30 12.70
CA ARG A 100 -6.28 -10.49 13.31
C ARG A 100 -6.85 -9.43 12.40
N SER A 101 -6.09 -8.99 11.38
CA SER A 101 -6.48 -7.96 10.42
C SER A 101 -5.59 -7.94 9.19
N CYS A 102 -6.06 -7.29 8.12
CA CYS A 102 -5.30 -7.04 6.92
C CYS A 102 -5.10 -5.54 6.69
N TRP A 103 -3.94 -5.18 6.17
CA TRP A 103 -3.59 -3.82 5.79
C TRP A 103 -3.06 -3.79 4.37
N ILE A 104 -3.35 -2.70 3.65
CA ILE A 104 -2.84 -2.51 2.31
C ILE A 104 -2.03 -1.23 2.21
N ALA A 105 -0.88 -1.30 1.54
CA ALA A 105 -0.08 -0.13 1.24
C ALA A 105 0.28 -0.12 -0.25
N GLY A 106 0.21 1.03 -0.89
CA GLY A 106 0.54 1.16 -2.30
C GLY A 106 1.17 2.50 -2.63
N PHE A 107 1.98 2.48 -3.68
CA PHE A 107 2.58 3.67 -4.25
C PHE A 107 2.06 3.92 -5.67
N SER A 108 1.62 5.15 -5.95
CA SER A 108 1.15 5.59 -7.27
C SER A 108 0.05 4.68 -7.81
N PHE A 109 0.23 4.02 -8.94
CA PHE A 109 -0.71 3.03 -9.49
C PHE A 109 -1.09 1.95 -8.45
N GLY A 110 -0.12 1.45 -7.67
CA GLY A 110 -0.39 0.50 -6.60
C GLY A 110 -1.29 1.07 -5.50
N ALA A 111 -1.25 2.37 -5.25
CA ALA A 111 -2.18 3.04 -4.34
C ALA A 111 -3.62 2.98 -4.89
N TRP A 112 -3.82 3.23 -6.17
CA TRP A 112 -5.13 3.14 -6.82
C TRP A 112 -5.68 1.70 -6.81
N ILE A 113 -4.85 0.70 -7.12
CA ILE A 113 -5.25 -0.72 -7.02
C ILE A 113 -5.61 -1.08 -5.58
N GLY A 114 -4.79 -0.65 -4.61
CA GLY A 114 -5.03 -0.91 -3.19
C GLY A 114 -6.35 -0.34 -2.70
N MET A 115 -6.70 0.88 -3.12
CA MET A 115 -7.98 1.50 -2.76
C MET A 115 -9.18 0.80 -3.41
N GLN A 116 -9.04 0.24 -4.61
CA GLN A 116 -10.07 -0.59 -5.22
C GLN A 116 -10.25 -1.94 -4.49
N LEU A 117 -9.13 -2.56 -4.07
CA LEU A 117 -9.18 -3.79 -3.29
C LEU A 117 -9.85 -3.55 -1.93
N LEU A 118 -9.52 -2.45 -1.26
CA LEU A 118 -10.14 -2.02 0.00
C LEU A 118 -11.69 -2.00 -0.08
N MET A 119 -12.24 -1.55 -1.19
CA MET A 119 -13.70 -1.49 -1.41
C MET A 119 -14.37 -2.86 -1.56
N ARG A 120 -13.59 -3.90 -1.83
CA ARG A 120 -14.08 -5.26 -2.10
C ARG A 120 -13.76 -6.26 -1.00
N ARG A 121 -12.92 -5.85 -0.05
CA ARG A 121 -12.35 -6.73 0.97
C ARG A 121 -12.53 -6.11 2.36
N PRO A 122 -13.66 -6.39 3.03
CA PRO A 122 -14.03 -5.77 4.31
C PRO A 122 -13.07 -6.13 5.46
N GLU A 123 -12.26 -7.16 5.31
CA GLU A 123 -11.23 -7.53 6.27
C GLU A 123 -10.00 -6.59 6.26
N ILE A 124 -9.91 -5.65 5.30
CA ILE A 124 -8.85 -4.64 5.27
C ILE A 124 -9.23 -3.50 6.22
N GLU A 125 -8.54 -3.43 7.36
CA GLU A 125 -8.82 -2.48 8.44
C GLU A 125 -8.09 -1.15 8.31
N GLY A 126 -7.07 -1.09 7.45
CA GLY A 126 -6.30 0.13 7.27
C GLY A 126 -5.52 0.16 5.97
N PHE A 127 -5.19 1.38 5.53
CA PHE A 127 -4.43 1.58 4.30
C PHE A 127 -3.38 2.69 4.41
N ILE A 128 -2.37 2.60 3.55
CA ILE A 128 -1.38 3.65 3.29
C ILE A 128 -1.34 3.88 1.78
N SER A 129 -1.73 5.05 1.35
CA SER A 129 -1.80 5.45 -0.07
C SER A 129 -0.76 6.55 -0.33
N ILE A 130 0.33 6.19 -1.02
CA ILE A 130 1.43 7.11 -1.33
C ILE A 130 1.26 7.63 -2.75
N ALA A 131 1.21 8.96 -2.91
CA ALA A 131 1.04 9.65 -4.17
C ALA A 131 -0.06 9.03 -5.06
N PRO A 132 -1.31 8.87 -4.55
CA PRO A 132 -2.38 8.29 -5.34
C PRO A 132 -2.65 9.13 -6.59
N PRO A 133 -2.71 8.51 -7.79
CA PRO A 133 -2.78 9.25 -9.06
C PRO A 133 -4.21 9.75 -9.35
N ALA A 134 -4.70 10.68 -8.53
CA ALA A 134 -6.08 11.18 -8.56
C ALA A 134 -6.40 12.06 -9.78
N ASN A 135 -5.38 12.50 -10.53
CA ASN A 135 -5.51 13.19 -11.82
C ASN A 135 -5.58 12.24 -13.02
N LEU A 136 -5.14 10.97 -12.86
CA LEU A 136 -5.03 10.00 -13.95
C LEU A 136 -6.10 8.91 -13.87
N TYR A 137 -6.58 8.59 -12.67
CA TYR A 137 -7.55 7.53 -12.41
C TYR A 137 -8.72 8.05 -11.58
N ASP A 138 -9.87 7.42 -11.79
CA ASP A 138 -11.06 7.71 -11.00
C ASP A 138 -10.97 7.09 -9.59
N PHE A 139 -11.29 7.88 -8.58
CA PHE A 139 -11.40 7.49 -7.17
C PHE A 139 -12.82 7.69 -6.61
N SER A 140 -13.81 7.93 -7.47
CA SER A 140 -15.20 8.15 -7.06
C SER A 140 -15.82 6.93 -6.37
N PHE A 141 -15.29 5.74 -6.63
CA PHE A 141 -15.70 4.50 -5.97
C PHE A 141 -15.49 4.50 -4.44
N LEU A 142 -14.67 5.41 -3.89
CA LEU A 142 -14.40 5.53 -2.45
C LEU A 142 -15.50 6.28 -1.67
N ALA A 143 -16.69 6.29 -2.14
CA ALA A 143 -17.83 6.92 -1.45
C ALA A 143 -18.98 5.89 -1.26
N PRO A 144 -19.07 5.25 -0.06
CA PRO A 144 -18.29 5.48 1.16
C PRO A 144 -16.99 4.66 1.23
N CYS A 145 -15.92 5.26 1.75
CA CYS A 145 -14.68 4.54 2.06
C CYS A 145 -14.87 3.70 3.34
N PRO A 146 -14.54 2.40 3.33
CA PRO A 146 -14.87 1.51 4.44
C PRO A 146 -13.89 1.59 5.62
N SER A 147 -12.68 2.15 5.44
CA SER A 147 -11.63 2.08 6.46
C SER A 147 -10.85 3.39 6.58
N SER A 148 -10.34 3.62 7.78
CA SER A 148 -9.41 4.72 8.04
C SER A 148 -8.04 4.48 7.42
N GLY A 149 -7.34 5.54 7.03
CA GLY A 149 -6.03 5.38 6.38
C GLY A 149 -5.18 6.64 6.35
N LEU A 150 -3.99 6.48 5.78
CA LEU A 150 -3.05 7.55 5.50
C LEU A 150 -2.96 7.80 3.99
N ILE A 151 -3.13 9.06 3.59
CA ILE A 151 -2.77 9.55 2.26
C ILE A 151 -1.58 10.49 2.41
N ILE A 152 -0.52 10.25 1.64
CA ILE A 152 0.72 11.01 1.73
C ILE A 152 1.28 11.30 0.34
N HIS A 153 1.76 12.53 0.12
CA HIS A 153 2.38 12.94 -1.14
C HIS A 153 3.41 14.05 -0.94
N GLY A 154 4.18 14.34 -1.99
CA GLY A 154 5.11 15.46 -2.03
C GLY A 154 4.46 16.73 -2.58
N ASP A 155 4.85 17.91 -2.07
CA ASP A 155 4.35 19.21 -2.55
C ASP A 155 4.95 19.65 -3.90
N ARG A 156 6.01 18.94 -4.37
CA ARG A 156 6.66 19.15 -5.68
C ARG A 156 6.45 17.97 -6.63
N ASP A 157 5.38 17.20 -6.41
CA ASP A 157 5.03 16.10 -7.31
C ASP A 157 4.60 16.65 -8.68
N GLY A 158 5.44 16.40 -9.69
CA GLY A 158 5.19 16.81 -11.09
C GLY A 158 4.33 15.83 -11.87
N VAL A 159 4.02 14.64 -11.31
CA VAL A 159 3.17 13.63 -11.96
C VAL A 159 1.73 13.76 -11.47
N VAL A 160 1.55 13.93 -10.15
CA VAL A 160 0.23 14.08 -9.54
C VAL A 160 0.18 15.42 -8.81
N PRO A 161 -0.51 16.41 -9.37
CA PRO A 161 -0.62 17.72 -8.73
C PRO A 161 -1.24 17.65 -7.34
N GLN A 162 -0.67 18.38 -6.39
CA GLN A 162 -1.13 18.42 -5.01
C GLN A 162 -2.63 18.71 -4.89
N LYS A 163 -3.19 19.58 -5.73
CA LYS A 163 -4.61 19.94 -5.73
C LYS A 163 -5.53 18.73 -5.92
N ASP A 164 -5.12 17.77 -6.77
CA ASP A 164 -5.95 16.61 -7.08
C ASP A 164 -5.99 15.62 -5.91
N ILE A 165 -4.85 15.44 -5.23
CA ILE A 165 -4.78 14.62 -4.01
C ILE A 165 -5.53 15.31 -2.85
N SER A 166 -5.35 16.62 -2.68
CA SER A 166 -6.08 17.38 -1.64
C SER A 166 -7.59 17.31 -1.86
N GLY A 167 -8.06 17.42 -3.10
CA GLY A 167 -9.47 17.27 -3.45
C GLY A 167 -10.02 15.87 -3.13
N LEU A 168 -9.24 14.82 -3.37
CA LEU A 168 -9.59 13.46 -2.96
C LEU A 168 -9.69 13.35 -1.43
N VAL A 169 -8.71 13.87 -0.71
CA VAL A 169 -8.67 13.83 0.76
C VAL A 169 -9.85 14.58 1.36
N GLU A 170 -10.19 15.77 0.86
CA GLU A 170 -11.33 16.55 1.32
C GLU A 170 -12.64 15.77 1.19
N LYS A 171 -12.88 15.15 0.03
CA LYS A 171 -14.05 14.29 -0.19
C LYS A 171 -14.11 13.11 0.81
N LEU A 172 -12.98 12.47 1.08
CA LEU A 172 -12.93 11.34 2.01
C LEU A 172 -13.15 11.80 3.46
N LYS A 173 -12.64 12.95 3.86
CA LYS A 173 -12.80 13.50 5.23
C LYS A 173 -14.22 13.91 5.57
N THR A 174 -15.09 14.13 4.59
CA THR A 174 -16.53 14.40 4.87
C THR A 174 -17.29 13.17 5.35
N GLN A 175 -16.69 11.98 5.21
CA GLN A 175 -17.36 10.73 5.55
C GLN A 175 -17.28 10.45 7.07
N LYS A 176 -18.40 9.98 7.63
CA LYS A 176 -18.48 9.63 9.04
C LYS A 176 -17.92 8.23 9.31
N GLY A 177 -17.38 8.02 10.50
CA GLY A 177 -16.92 6.71 10.97
C GLY A 177 -15.50 6.34 10.57
N ILE A 178 -14.84 7.13 9.72
CA ILE A 178 -13.45 6.93 9.32
C ILE A 178 -12.60 8.18 9.61
N VAL A 179 -11.29 7.96 9.74
CA VAL A 179 -10.28 9.02 9.89
C VAL A 179 -9.26 8.91 8.76
N ILE A 180 -9.21 9.91 7.90
CA ILE A 180 -8.20 10.02 6.85
C ILE A 180 -7.12 10.99 7.33
N GLU A 181 -5.94 10.45 7.64
CA GLU A 181 -4.77 11.28 7.88
C GLU A 181 -4.17 11.68 6.53
N HIS A 182 -3.84 12.96 6.39
CA HIS A 182 -3.22 13.52 5.19
C HIS A 182 -1.88 14.13 5.57
N LYS A 183 -0.83 13.70 4.89
CA LYS A 183 0.53 14.20 5.08
C LYS A 183 1.11 14.70 3.77
N VAL A 184 1.71 15.86 3.81
CA VAL A 184 2.47 16.45 2.71
C VAL A 184 3.94 16.44 3.09
N ILE A 185 4.80 15.92 2.22
CA ILE A 185 6.26 15.91 2.42
C ILE A 185 6.85 17.13 1.70
N PRO A 186 7.38 18.11 2.45
CA PRO A 186 7.94 19.32 1.85
C PRO A 186 9.13 19.03 0.93
N GLY A 187 9.07 19.57 -0.28
CA GLY A 187 10.10 19.38 -1.31
C GLY A 187 10.08 17.98 -1.94
N GLY A 188 9.11 17.12 -1.60
CA GLY A 188 8.98 15.79 -2.19
C GLY A 188 8.45 15.84 -3.62
N ASN A 189 9.14 15.20 -4.56
CA ASN A 189 8.62 14.90 -5.89
C ASN A 189 7.83 13.57 -5.88
N HIS A 190 7.38 13.09 -7.04
CA HIS A 190 6.60 11.84 -7.14
C HIS A 190 7.33 10.63 -6.55
N PHE A 191 8.63 10.55 -6.73
CA PHE A 191 9.48 9.43 -6.28
C PHE A 191 10.12 9.67 -4.91
N PHE A 192 9.87 10.85 -4.30
CA PHE A 192 10.46 11.26 -3.02
C PHE A 192 12.00 11.22 -3.02
N ASP A 193 12.61 11.63 -4.14
CA ASP A 193 14.07 11.69 -4.26
C ASP A 193 14.66 12.60 -3.17
N GLY A 194 15.61 12.06 -2.38
CA GLY A 194 16.16 12.75 -1.22
C GLY A 194 15.16 13.00 -0.06
N LYS A 195 13.96 12.41 -0.11
CA LYS A 195 12.89 12.58 0.89
C LYS A 195 12.32 11.26 1.40
N ILE A 196 13.01 10.16 1.16
CA ILE A 196 12.58 8.83 1.63
C ILE A 196 12.53 8.78 3.15
N GLU A 197 13.51 9.36 3.85
CA GLU A 197 13.54 9.36 5.31
C GLU A 197 12.34 10.10 5.94
N PRO A 198 12.02 11.37 5.58
CA PRO A 198 10.81 12.04 6.05
C PRO A 198 9.51 11.31 5.69
N LEU A 199 9.44 10.69 4.51
CA LEU A 199 8.30 9.87 4.10
C LEU A 199 8.13 8.70 5.06
N MET A 200 9.19 7.96 5.34
CA MET A 200 9.14 6.77 6.20
C MET A 200 8.90 7.12 7.66
N GLU A 201 9.42 8.25 8.13
CA GLU A 201 9.11 8.78 9.46
C GLU A 201 7.60 9.05 9.60
N ALA A 202 6.99 9.76 8.65
CA ALA A 202 5.57 10.05 8.66
C ALA A 202 4.70 8.77 8.66
N ILE A 203 5.09 7.77 7.86
CA ILE A 203 4.43 6.46 7.81
C ILE A 203 4.59 5.74 9.15
N GLY A 204 5.80 5.77 9.72
CA GLY A 204 6.09 5.16 11.02
C GLY A 204 5.25 5.76 12.14
N VAL A 205 5.15 7.10 12.22
CA VAL A 205 4.30 7.79 13.20
C VAL A 205 2.83 7.36 13.07
N TYR A 206 2.33 7.30 11.83
CA TYR A 206 0.96 6.87 11.58
C TYR A 206 0.70 5.43 12.02
N LEU A 207 1.56 4.50 11.64
CA LEU A 207 1.43 3.08 12.01
C LEU A 207 1.50 2.89 13.52
N ASP A 208 2.46 3.52 14.22
CA ASP A 208 2.62 3.41 15.67
C ASP A 208 1.35 3.89 16.39
N LYS A 209 0.81 5.03 15.97
CA LYS A 209 -0.44 5.58 16.48
C LYS A 209 -1.63 4.63 16.27
N ARG A 210 -1.76 4.09 15.05
CA ARG A 210 -2.88 3.21 14.68
C ARG A 210 -2.82 1.85 15.37
N LEU A 211 -1.62 1.33 15.57
CA LEU A 211 -1.37 0.05 16.23
C LEU A 211 -1.25 0.17 17.75
N LYS A 212 -1.33 1.40 18.30
CA LYS A 212 -1.14 1.70 19.73
C LYS A 212 0.22 1.23 20.24
N ILE A 213 1.25 1.36 19.44
CA ILE A 213 2.63 1.03 19.81
C ILE A 213 3.24 2.24 20.53
N GLU A 214 3.64 2.05 21.79
CA GLU A 214 4.40 3.07 22.52
C GLU A 214 5.81 3.20 21.94
N ARG A 215 6.19 4.39 21.50
CA ARG A 215 7.57 4.66 21.12
C ARG A 215 8.42 4.76 22.38
N LYS A 216 9.40 3.88 22.55
CA LYS A 216 10.46 4.09 23.53
C LYS A 216 11.22 5.39 23.13
N PRO A 217 11.46 6.33 24.08
CA PRO A 217 12.28 7.50 23.77
C PRO A 217 13.63 7.02 23.25
N THR A 218 14.04 7.53 22.10
CA THR A 218 15.40 7.34 21.59
C THR A 218 16.33 7.99 22.62
N ALA A 219 17.19 7.20 23.23
CA ALA A 219 18.25 7.71 24.09
C ALA A 219 19.09 8.68 23.25
N ALA A 220 19.21 9.92 23.73
CA ALA A 220 20.03 10.97 23.12
C ALA A 220 21.52 10.65 23.24
#